data_4b32aa586fa294851a10a27f34191f50
#
_entry.id   4b32aa586fa294851a10a27f34191f50
#
_cell.length_a   1.000
_cell.length_b   1.000
_cell.length_c   1.000
_cell.angle_alpha   90.00
_cell.angle_beta   90.00
_cell.angle_gamma   90.00
#
_symmetry.space_group_name_H-M   'P 1'
#
loop_
_entity.id
_entity.type
_entity.pdbx_description
1 polymer ?
#
loop_
_entity_poly.entity_id
_entity_poly.type
_entity_poly.pdbx_seq_one_letter_code
_entity_poly.pdbx_strand_id
1 'polypeptide(L)'
;TWNLVDLPLGAKPIGLKWVFKLKRNSDGSINKHKARIVAKGYVQRHGIDFDEVFAPVARMETIRLLINLSASNGWEIHHLDVKTAFLNGELKETVYVTQPEGFEVKGSEDKVYKLNKALYGLRQAPRAWNEKLNQTLK
;
A
#
# COMPACT_ATOMS: atom_id res chain seq x y z
N THR A 1 -0.64 8.65 8.72
CA THR A 1 -0.58 8.25 7.31
C THR A 1 -0.51 9.48 6.41
N TRP A 2 -1.29 10.51 6.68
CA TRP A 2 -1.40 11.75 5.91
C TRP A 2 -1.74 12.96 6.77
N ASN A 3 -1.52 14.14 6.21
CA ASN A 3 -1.90 15.43 6.80
C ASN A 3 -2.83 16.17 5.83
N LEU A 4 -3.87 16.80 6.36
CA LEU A 4 -4.76 17.68 5.57
C LEU A 4 -4.04 19.00 5.34
N VAL A 5 -3.91 19.41 4.07
CA VAL A 5 -3.15 20.60 3.67
C VAL A 5 -3.85 21.29 2.51
N ASP A 6 -3.53 22.56 2.30
CA ASP A 6 -3.89 23.28 1.08
C ASP A 6 -3.04 22.73 -0.08
N LEU A 7 -3.64 22.59 -1.26
CA LEU A 7 -2.91 22.10 -2.43
C LEU A 7 -1.93 23.18 -2.91
N PRO A 8 -0.61 22.92 -2.95
CA PRO A 8 0.35 23.88 -3.46
C PRO A 8 0.10 24.23 -4.92
N LEU A 9 0.43 25.47 -5.31
CA LEU A 9 0.29 25.93 -6.68
C LEU A 9 1.09 25.03 -7.64
N GLY A 10 0.44 24.60 -8.72
CA GLY A 10 1.05 23.71 -9.71
C GLY A 10 1.06 22.22 -9.34
N ALA A 11 0.74 21.84 -8.09
CA ALA A 11 0.58 20.44 -7.72
C ALA A 11 -0.75 19.88 -8.24
N LYS A 12 -0.78 18.56 -8.50
CA LYS A 12 -1.97 17.83 -8.94
C LYS A 12 -2.25 16.66 -8.01
N PRO A 13 -3.41 16.61 -7.34
CA PRO A 13 -3.71 15.53 -6.44
C PRO A 13 -4.09 14.26 -7.23
N ILE A 14 -3.69 13.11 -6.72
CA ILE A 14 -4.07 11.81 -7.24
C ILE A 14 -5.44 11.44 -6.66
N GLY A 15 -6.37 11.06 -7.52
CA GLY A 15 -7.70 10.63 -7.09
C GLY A 15 -7.66 9.32 -6.29
N LEU A 16 -8.61 9.16 -5.41
CA LEU A 16 -8.83 7.94 -4.64
C LEU A 16 -10.06 7.19 -5.16
N LYS A 17 -10.13 5.90 -4.86
CA LYS A 17 -11.34 5.08 -5.07
C LYS A 17 -11.53 4.09 -3.95
N TRP A 18 -12.78 3.79 -3.64
CA TRP A 18 -13.15 2.69 -2.77
C TRP A 18 -13.12 1.37 -3.54
N VAL A 19 -12.55 0.35 -2.92
CA VAL A 19 -12.59 -1.04 -3.40
C VAL A 19 -13.26 -1.88 -2.33
N PHE A 20 -14.45 -2.37 -2.64
CA PHE A 20 -15.24 -3.23 -1.77
C PHE A 20 -15.05 -4.69 -2.16
N LYS A 21 -14.91 -5.55 -1.18
CA LYS A 21 -14.82 -7.00 -1.38
C LYS A 21 -15.61 -7.74 -0.29
N LEU A 22 -16.46 -8.64 -0.74
CA LEU A 22 -17.16 -9.58 0.12
C LEU A 22 -16.27 -10.82 0.32
N LYS A 23 -16.00 -11.18 1.56
CA LYS A 23 -15.37 -12.47 1.90
C LYS A 23 -16.43 -13.44 2.34
N ARG A 24 -16.37 -14.68 1.78
CA ARG A 24 -17.26 -15.78 2.12
C ARG A 24 -16.50 -16.88 2.84
N ASN A 25 -17.18 -17.63 3.68
CA ASN A 25 -16.73 -18.89 4.25
C ASN A 25 -16.83 -20.01 3.20
N SER A 26 -16.29 -21.18 3.52
CA SER A 26 -16.36 -22.37 2.64
C SER A 26 -17.79 -22.84 2.35
N ASP A 27 -18.75 -22.58 3.26
CA ASP A 27 -20.16 -22.89 3.14
C ASP A 27 -20.95 -21.85 2.30
N GLY A 28 -20.27 -20.80 1.78
CA GLY A 28 -20.86 -19.72 1.00
C GLY A 28 -21.44 -18.58 1.82
N SER A 29 -21.55 -18.70 3.14
CA SER A 29 -22.01 -17.64 4.03
C SER A 29 -21.06 -16.43 4.02
N ILE A 30 -21.58 -15.24 4.36
CA ILE A 30 -20.79 -14.01 4.41
C ILE A 30 -19.91 -14.03 5.66
N ASN A 31 -18.60 -14.06 5.45
CA ASN A 31 -17.62 -13.91 6.53
C ASN A 31 -17.47 -12.45 6.94
N LYS A 32 -17.14 -11.57 5.98
CA LYS A 32 -17.04 -10.13 6.23
C LYS A 32 -17.02 -9.28 4.98
N HIS A 33 -17.48 -8.05 5.13
CA HIS A 33 -17.30 -6.99 4.15
C HIS A 33 -15.93 -6.35 4.36
N LYS A 34 -15.20 -6.11 3.28
CA LYS A 34 -13.89 -5.46 3.29
C LYS A 34 -13.89 -4.27 2.36
N ALA A 35 -13.56 -3.10 2.90
CA ALA A 35 -13.38 -1.87 2.14
C ALA A 35 -11.91 -1.45 2.19
N ARG A 36 -11.41 -0.90 1.09
CA ARG A 36 -10.09 -0.29 1.01
C ARG A 36 -10.15 0.99 0.20
N ILE A 37 -9.42 2.00 0.63
CA ILE A 37 -9.10 3.15 -0.18
C ILE A 37 -7.87 2.81 -1.01
N VAL A 38 -7.93 3.11 -2.31
CA VAL A 38 -6.86 2.82 -3.27
C VAL A 38 -6.60 4.06 -4.11
N ALA A 39 -5.35 4.49 -4.18
CA ALA A 39 -4.94 5.59 -5.06
C ALA A 39 -5.03 5.17 -6.53
N LYS A 40 -5.42 6.10 -7.38
CA LYS A 40 -5.45 5.91 -8.84
C LYS A 40 -4.03 6.10 -9.43
N GLY A 41 -3.08 5.27 -9.00
CA GLY A 41 -1.65 5.38 -9.34
C GLY A 41 -1.33 5.32 -10.83
N TYR A 42 -2.26 4.88 -11.67
CA TYR A 42 -2.11 4.90 -13.12
C TYR A 42 -2.02 6.32 -13.71
N VAL A 43 -2.43 7.34 -12.96
CA VAL A 43 -2.29 8.76 -13.38
C VAL A 43 -0.95 9.37 -12.97
N GLN A 44 -0.16 8.67 -12.15
CA GLN A 44 1.14 9.15 -11.70
C GLN A 44 2.13 9.27 -12.85
N ARG A 45 2.99 10.30 -12.78
CA ARG A 45 4.03 10.61 -13.76
C ARG A 45 5.40 10.35 -13.16
N HIS A 46 6.23 9.61 -13.91
CA HIS A 46 7.64 9.42 -13.56
C HIS A 46 8.39 10.78 -13.56
N GLY A 47 9.30 10.96 -12.61
CA GLY A 47 10.05 12.20 -12.40
C GLY A 47 9.27 13.33 -11.73
N ILE A 48 7.96 13.13 -11.41
CA ILE A 48 7.11 14.09 -10.71
C ILE A 48 6.52 13.46 -9.45
N ASP A 49 5.75 12.38 -9.62
CA ASP A 49 5.05 11.70 -8.52
C ASP A 49 5.87 10.54 -7.94
N PHE A 50 6.80 10.01 -8.69
CA PHE A 50 7.73 8.94 -8.28
C PHE A 50 8.95 8.91 -9.20
N ASP A 51 10.09 8.47 -8.66
CA ASP A 51 11.32 8.26 -9.43
C ASP A 51 11.57 6.79 -9.68
N GLU A 52 11.43 5.95 -8.67
CA GLU A 52 11.76 4.52 -8.73
C GLU A 52 10.63 3.68 -8.14
N VAL A 53 10.33 2.57 -8.81
CA VAL A 53 9.23 1.66 -8.41
C VAL A 53 9.70 0.23 -8.13
N PHE A 54 10.95 -0.10 -8.46
CA PHE A 54 11.43 -1.46 -8.30
C PHE A 54 11.34 -1.92 -6.85
N ALA A 55 10.75 -3.09 -6.65
CA ALA A 55 10.76 -3.83 -5.41
C ALA A 55 11.02 -5.31 -5.69
N PRO A 56 11.85 -5.99 -4.90
CA PRO A 56 12.06 -7.43 -5.03
C PRO A 56 10.74 -8.19 -4.86
N VAL A 57 10.57 -9.24 -5.66
CA VAL A 57 9.45 -10.18 -5.54
C VAL A 57 10.02 -11.57 -5.29
N ALA A 58 9.52 -12.25 -4.25
CA ALA A 58 9.91 -13.61 -3.94
C ALA A 58 9.50 -14.56 -5.08
N ARG A 59 10.47 -15.32 -5.60
CA ARG A 59 10.23 -16.33 -6.63
C ARG A 59 9.66 -17.59 -5.99
N MET A 60 8.71 -18.24 -6.64
CA MET A 60 8.09 -19.46 -6.16
C MET A 60 9.12 -20.60 -5.98
N GLU A 61 10.12 -20.67 -6.86
CA GLU A 61 11.22 -21.64 -6.79
C GLU A 61 12.04 -21.49 -5.51
N THR A 62 12.32 -20.23 -5.12
CA THR A 62 13.02 -19.92 -3.86
C THR A 62 12.20 -20.35 -2.65
N ILE A 63 10.89 -20.10 -2.66
CA ILE A 63 9.99 -20.53 -1.59
C ILE A 63 9.97 -22.07 -1.48
N ARG A 64 9.85 -22.76 -2.61
CA ARG A 64 9.88 -24.24 -2.65
C ARG A 64 11.21 -24.81 -2.14
N LEU A 65 12.34 -24.19 -2.53
CA LEU A 65 13.67 -24.59 -2.04
C LEU A 65 13.75 -24.48 -0.52
N LEU A 66 13.31 -23.34 0.05
CA LEU A 66 13.33 -23.13 1.50
C LEU A 66 12.45 -24.14 2.23
N ILE A 67 11.26 -24.45 1.71
CA ILE A 67 10.36 -25.47 2.28
C ILE A 67 11.02 -26.83 2.24
N ASN A 68 11.65 -27.22 1.13
CA ASN A 68 12.34 -28.52 1.02
C ASN A 68 13.52 -28.62 1.99
N LEU A 69 14.34 -27.57 2.11
CA LEU A 69 15.45 -27.53 3.06
C LEU A 69 14.95 -27.63 4.49
N SER A 70 13.89 -26.91 4.83
CA SER A 70 13.29 -26.97 6.17
C SER A 70 12.78 -28.37 6.50
N ALA A 71 12.07 -29.00 5.56
CA ALA A 71 11.58 -30.35 5.72
C ALA A 71 12.72 -31.37 5.90
N SER A 72 13.80 -31.27 5.12
CA SER A 72 14.96 -32.17 5.19
C SER A 72 15.76 -32.02 6.48
N ASN A 73 15.75 -30.85 7.10
CA ASN A 73 16.51 -30.56 8.32
C ASN A 73 15.64 -30.51 9.59
N GLY A 74 14.33 -30.73 9.47
CA GLY A 74 13.40 -30.63 10.60
C GLY A 74 13.24 -29.23 11.17
N TRP A 75 13.43 -28.18 10.34
CA TRP A 75 13.29 -26.81 10.76
C TRP A 75 11.82 -26.38 10.82
N GLU A 76 11.47 -25.59 11.80
CA GLU A 76 10.16 -24.94 11.88
C GLU A 76 10.04 -23.80 10.86
N ILE A 77 8.87 -23.69 10.23
CA ILE A 77 8.55 -22.61 9.31
C ILE A 77 7.46 -21.74 9.94
N HIS A 78 7.75 -20.45 10.11
CA HIS A 78 6.76 -19.48 10.58
C HIS A 78 6.28 -18.62 9.40
N HIS A 79 4.96 -18.65 9.15
CA HIS A 79 4.33 -17.82 8.14
C HIS A 79 3.67 -16.61 8.80
N LEU A 80 4.13 -15.40 8.45
CA LEU A 80 3.65 -14.15 8.99
C LEU A 80 2.96 -13.32 7.91
N ASP A 81 1.81 -12.75 8.22
CA ASP A 81 1.08 -11.79 7.36
C ASP A 81 1.07 -10.41 8.01
N VAL A 82 1.62 -9.42 7.32
CA VAL A 82 1.67 -8.06 7.82
C VAL A 82 0.39 -7.31 7.44
N LYS A 83 -0.39 -6.93 8.42
CA LYS A 83 -1.59 -6.11 8.22
C LYS A 83 -1.19 -4.75 7.64
N THR A 84 -1.94 -4.31 6.60
CA THR A 84 -1.76 -2.98 5.98
C THR A 84 -0.30 -2.68 5.57
N ALA A 85 0.39 -3.67 5.00
CA ALA A 85 1.82 -3.63 4.70
C ALA A 85 2.29 -2.30 4.07
N PHE A 86 1.62 -1.82 3.01
CA PHE A 86 2.01 -0.57 2.35
C PHE A 86 1.88 0.67 3.24
N LEU A 87 0.92 0.70 4.16
CA LEU A 87 0.77 1.81 5.12
C LEU A 87 1.90 1.89 6.15
N ASN A 88 2.80 0.91 6.20
CA ASN A 88 4.00 0.94 7.03
C ASN A 88 5.21 1.53 6.27
N GLY A 89 5.17 1.56 4.92
CA GLY A 89 6.23 2.15 4.11
C GLY A 89 6.17 3.68 4.14
N GLU A 90 7.31 4.31 4.38
CA GLU A 90 7.43 5.77 4.34
C GLU A 90 7.68 6.25 2.91
N LEU A 91 7.01 7.33 2.51
CA LEU A 91 7.23 7.95 1.21
C LEU A 91 8.37 8.96 1.29
N LYS A 92 9.27 8.91 0.33
CA LYS A 92 10.33 9.91 0.13
C LYS A 92 9.82 11.06 -0.74
N GLU A 93 8.90 10.75 -1.63
CA GLU A 93 8.30 11.69 -2.58
C GLU A 93 7.14 12.46 -1.95
N THR A 94 6.93 13.67 -2.43
CA THR A 94 5.78 14.48 -2.03
C THR A 94 4.57 14.10 -2.89
N VAL A 95 3.62 13.40 -2.29
CA VAL A 95 2.39 12.94 -2.97
C VAL A 95 1.17 13.52 -2.30
N TYR A 96 0.29 14.13 -3.11
CA TYR A 96 -1.01 14.62 -2.69
C TYR A 96 -2.12 13.73 -3.25
N VAL A 97 -3.13 13.46 -2.43
CA VAL A 97 -4.33 12.72 -2.84
C VAL A 97 -5.58 13.51 -2.49
N THR A 98 -6.64 13.32 -3.26
CA THR A 98 -7.95 13.90 -2.93
C THR A 98 -8.48 13.33 -1.63
N GLN A 99 -9.38 14.03 -0.97
CA GLN A 99 -10.13 13.45 0.13
C GLN A 99 -10.98 12.28 -0.40
N PRO A 100 -11.15 11.19 0.39
CA PRO A 100 -11.98 10.05 -0.02
C PRO A 100 -13.44 10.45 -0.10
N GLU A 101 -14.10 10.03 -1.16
CA GLU A 101 -15.55 10.23 -1.34
C GLU A 101 -16.34 9.73 -0.12
N GLY A 102 -17.20 10.59 0.43
CA GLY A 102 -18.01 10.35 1.62
C GLY A 102 -17.28 10.51 2.95
N PHE A 103 -16.01 10.97 2.93
CA PHE A 103 -15.20 11.24 4.13
C PHE A 103 -14.46 12.57 4.01
N GLU A 104 -15.03 13.52 3.28
CA GLU A 104 -14.51 14.87 3.17
C GLU A 104 -14.65 15.58 4.52
N VAL A 105 -13.62 16.34 4.90
CA VAL A 105 -13.63 17.11 6.14
C VAL A 105 -14.49 18.35 5.95
N LYS A 106 -15.58 18.43 6.69
CA LYS A 106 -16.55 19.52 6.62
C LYS A 106 -15.87 20.87 6.85
N GLY A 107 -16.07 21.80 5.92
CA GLY A 107 -15.45 23.14 5.92
C GLY A 107 -13.99 23.16 5.43
N SER A 108 -13.52 22.06 4.84
CA SER A 108 -12.19 21.93 4.26
C SER A 108 -12.21 21.00 3.03
N GLU A 109 -13.31 21.04 2.28
CA GLU A 109 -13.57 20.17 1.13
C GLU A 109 -12.59 20.45 -0.04
N ASP A 110 -12.05 21.65 -0.10
CA ASP A 110 -11.05 22.12 -1.06
C ASP A 110 -9.62 21.62 -0.76
N LYS A 111 -9.39 21.14 0.48
CA LYS A 111 -8.08 20.65 0.90
C LYS A 111 -7.82 19.23 0.43
N VAL A 112 -6.53 18.88 0.42
CA VAL A 112 -6.04 17.55 0.01
C VAL A 112 -5.24 16.89 1.14
N TYR A 113 -5.03 15.59 1.04
CA TYR A 113 -4.12 14.89 1.93
C TYR A 113 -2.72 14.79 1.34
N LYS A 114 -1.72 15.35 2.03
CA LYS A 114 -0.31 15.06 1.80
C LYS A 114 0.03 13.74 2.46
N LEU A 115 0.50 12.76 1.69
CA LEU A 115 0.87 11.45 2.20
C LEU A 115 2.25 11.48 2.87
N ASN A 116 2.35 10.89 4.06
CA ASN A 116 3.60 10.61 4.76
C ASN A 116 4.01 9.13 4.58
N LYS A 117 3.03 8.26 4.34
CA LYS A 117 3.19 6.81 4.16
C LYS A 117 2.55 6.36 2.87
N ALA A 118 3.07 5.27 2.32
CA ALA A 118 2.55 4.70 1.10
C ALA A 118 1.09 4.24 1.24
N LEU A 119 0.35 4.34 0.17
CA LEU A 119 -1.04 3.93 0.07
C LEU A 119 -1.19 2.88 -1.04
N TYR A 120 -2.11 1.94 -0.86
CA TYR A 120 -2.46 1.00 -1.92
C TYR A 120 -2.80 1.72 -3.22
N GLY A 121 -2.26 1.22 -4.33
CA GLY A 121 -2.47 1.77 -5.66
C GLY A 121 -1.40 2.77 -6.13
N LEU A 122 -0.55 3.31 -5.25
CA LEU A 122 0.62 4.07 -5.67
C LEU A 122 1.68 3.14 -6.30
N ARG A 123 2.34 3.60 -7.35
CA ARG A 123 3.38 2.83 -8.06
C ARG A 123 4.57 2.49 -7.18
N GLN A 124 5.01 3.42 -6.32
CA GLN A 124 6.14 3.25 -5.41
C GLN A 124 5.80 2.55 -4.08
N ALA A 125 4.53 2.23 -3.82
CA ALA A 125 4.13 1.62 -2.54
C ALA A 125 4.83 0.28 -2.25
N PRO A 126 5.02 -0.65 -3.22
CA PRO A 126 5.76 -1.88 -2.99
C PRO A 126 7.22 -1.63 -2.58
N ARG A 127 7.88 -0.64 -3.20
CA ARG A 127 9.26 -0.27 -2.85
C ARG A 127 9.35 0.31 -1.44
N ALA A 128 8.51 1.29 -1.12
CA ALA A 128 8.48 1.91 0.21
C ALA A 128 8.27 0.86 1.32
N TRP A 129 7.38 -0.11 1.09
CA TRP A 129 7.18 -1.23 2.01
C TRP A 129 8.40 -2.15 2.10
N ASN A 130 9.02 -2.52 0.98
CA ASN A 130 10.20 -3.37 0.96
C ASN A 130 11.38 -2.73 1.70
N GLU A 131 11.63 -1.43 1.51
CA GLU A 131 12.63 -0.68 2.24
C GLU A 131 12.37 -0.73 3.76
N LYS A 132 11.12 -0.51 4.18
CA LYS A 132 10.74 -0.57 5.59
C LYS A 132 10.93 -1.97 6.18
N LEU A 133 10.50 -3.00 5.47
CA LEU A 133 10.66 -4.39 5.89
C LEU A 133 12.16 -4.73 6.05
N ASN A 134 12.97 -4.39 5.07
CA ASN A 134 14.41 -4.64 5.09
C ASN A 134 15.12 -3.93 6.26
N GLN A 135 14.71 -2.71 6.59
CA GLN A 135 15.22 -1.99 7.76
C GLN A 135 14.83 -2.63 9.09
N THR A 136 13.64 -3.25 9.13
CA THR A 136 13.13 -3.89 10.36
C THR A 136 13.77 -5.27 10.60
N LEU A 137 14.19 -5.95 9.53
CA LEU A 137 14.81 -7.29 9.62
C LEU A 137 16.33 -7.26 9.78
N LYS A 138 16.97 -6.10 9.69
CA LYS A 138 18.40 -5.87 9.97
C LYS A 138 18.63 -5.51 11.43
#